data_575b4af3f6efc66295a4c8a595d8b22e
#
_entry.id   575b4af3f6efc66295a4c8a595d8b22e
#
_cell.length_a   1.000
_cell.length_b   1.000
_cell.length_c   1.000
_cell.angle_alpha   90.00
_cell.angle_beta   90.00
_cell.angle_gamma   90.00
#
_symmetry.space_group_name_H-M   'P 1'
#
loop_
_entity.id
_entity.type
_entity.pdbx_description
1 polymer ?
#
loop_
_entity_poly.entity_id
_entity_poly.type
_entity_poly.pdbx_seq_one_letter_code
_entity_poly.pdbx_strand_id
1 'polypeptide(L)'
;MNFKSAIAVTVAALTLAACGDRVEVPPAHVAKIMTKDGYKADTIGTSKFRLEHCWAYCDKLVLLDVSDQAVSEKMELFMPQDKLNMVFDLRLTLIVNPTKYEELFARIPPVEQNGVEYIAWAKAYQTYAQQIVRAEAREFLSGFTIAEIASSREAINAQLSTRLTESINKQTPFQVRYVGLADIQYPAIIVEAQENAAQRREEVQQEEAQLEISKVALERKLQEQQLQRRIDVERAQAEAEVARIQSASLTPQYIRYRELQILEQLATSDNKVFVPSSMLDSVAGQVQLGRQ
;
A
#
# COMPACT_ATOMS: atom_id res chain seq x y z
N MET A 1 -84.55 -21.55 29.07
CA MET A 1 -83.22 -21.19 28.61
C MET A 1 -82.61 -22.43 27.98
N ASN A 2 -82.46 -22.46 26.65
CA ASN A 2 -82.13 -23.68 25.90
C ASN A 2 -80.71 -24.12 26.15
N PHE A 3 -80.55 -25.35 26.58
CA PHE A 3 -79.26 -26.01 26.82
C PHE A 3 -78.25 -25.87 25.64
N LYS A 4 -78.79 -25.81 24.42
CA LYS A 4 -78.04 -25.57 23.19
C LYS A 4 -77.44 -24.14 23.11
N SER A 5 -78.07 -23.15 23.66
CA SER A 5 -77.56 -21.77 23.70
C SER A 5 -76.42 -21.58 24.74
N ALA A 6 -76.50 -22.32 25.85
CA ALA A 6 -75.50 -22.29 26.88
C ALA A 6 -74.15 -22.94 26.37
N ILE A 7 -74.26 -24.04 25.61
CA ILE A 7 -73.06 -24.70 25.00
C ILE A 7 -72.46 -23.81 23.93
N ALA A 8 -73.28 -23.13 23.09
CA ALA A 8 -72.73 -22.23 22.06
C ALA A 8 -72.00 -21.01 22.64
N VAL A 9 -72.49 -20.45 23.74
CA VAL A 9 -71.82 -19.34 24.44
C VAL A 9 -70.57 -19.78 25.15
N THR A 10 -70.51 -20.98 25.73
CA THR A 10 -69.28 -21.51 26.34
C THR A 10 -68.20 -21.88 25.30
N VAL A 11 -68.56 -22.42 24.14
CA VAL A 11 -67.61 -22.69 23.04
C VAL A 11 -67.11 -21.38 22.43
N ALA A 12 -67.93 -20.36 22.23
CA ALA A 12 -67.52 -19.03 21.76
C ALA A 12 -66.56 -18.33 22.77
N ALA A 13 -66.84 -18.46 24.09
CA ALA A 13 -65.94 -17.91 25.12
C ALA A 13 -64.55 -18.62 25.19
N LEU A 14 -64.52 -19.92 24.94
CA LEU A 14 -63.28 -20.70 24.91
C LEU A 14 -62.42 -20.40 23.66
N THR A 15 -63.04 -20.04 22.52
CA THR A 15 -62.29 -19.67 21.31
C THR A 15 -61.72 -18.24 21.39
N LEU A 16 -62.31 -17.35 22.15
CA LEU A 16 -61.84 -16.00 22.41
C LEU A 16 -60.62 -15.96 23.36
N ALA A 17 -60.47 -16.94 24.25
CA ALA A 17 -59.33 -17.07 25.17
C ALA A 17 -58.03 -17.52 24.50
N ALA A 18 -58.05 -17.95 23.23
CA ALA A 18 -56.89 -18.46 22.50
C ALA A 18 -56.15 -17.41 21.63
N CYS A 19 -56.58 -16.13 21.65
CA CYS A 19 -55.98 -15.04 20.88
C CYS A 19 -54.89 -14.31 21.67
N GLY A 20 -53.74 -14.91 21.85
CA GLY A 20 -52.52 -14.17 22.29
C GLY A 20 -51.77 -13.62 21.09
N ASP A 21 -51.03 -12.54 21.28
CA ASP A 21 -50.14 -11.95 20.25
C ASP A 21 -49.03 -12.93 19.89
N ARG A 22 -48.86 -13.15 18.58
CA ARG A 22 -47.74 -13.95 18.08
C ARG A 22 -46.47 -13.10 18.07
N VAL A 23 -45.47 -13.58 18.78
CA VAL A 23 -44.16 -12.93 18.84
C VAL A 23 -43.08 -13.89 18.37
N GLU A 24 -42.01 -13.32 17.81
CA GLU A 24 -40.89 -14.06 17.31
C GLU A 24 -39.60 -13.47 17.87
N VAL A 25 -38.71 -14.34 18.33
CA VAL A 25 -37.32 -14.00 18.61
C VAL A 25 -36.51 -14.42 17.39
N PRO A 26 -36.01 -13.46 16.59
CA PRO A 26 -35.25 -13.79 15.37
C PRO A 26 -33.88 -14.41 15.70
N PRO A 27 -33.22 -15.04 14.72
CA PRO A 27 -31.85 -15.50 14.86
C PRO A 27 -30.93 -14.36 15.33
N ALA A 28 -29.89 -14.72 16.08
CA ALA A 28 -28.91 -13.80 16.68
C ALA A 28 -29.52 -12.76 17.63
N HIS A 29 -30.73 -13.05 18.18
CA HIS A 29 -31.37 -12.25 19.25
C HIS A 29 -31.67 -13.13 20.43
N VAL A 30 -31.70 -12.48 21.58
CA VAL A 30 -32.14 -13.04 22.84
C VAL A 30 -33.25 -12.12 23.39
N ALA A 31 -34.24 -12.68 24.00
CA ALA A 31 -35.39 -11.91 24.50
C ALA A 31 -35.68 -12.19 25.98
N LYS A 32 -36.33 -11.23 26.61
CA LYS A 32 -36.97 -11.38 27.89
C LYS A 32 -38.38 -10.82 27.83
N ILE A 33 -39.29 -11.43 28.59
CA ILE A 33 -40.64 -10.91 28.74
C ILE A 33 -40.63 -9.90 29.88
N MET A 34 -41.05 -8.69 29.56
CA MET A 34 -41.26 -7.62 30.51
C MET A 34 -42.74 -7.63 30.94
N THR A 35 -42.97 -7.87 32.21
CA THR A 35 -44.28 -7.83 32.84
C THR A 35 -44.48 -6.54 33.65
N LYS A 36 -45.65 -6.32 34.19
CA LYS A 36 -45.92 -5.20 35.12
C LYS A 36 -45.03 -5.22 36.38
N ASP A 37 -44.53 -6.41 36.76
CA ASP A 37 -43.73 -6.61 37.96
C ASP A 37 -42.23 -6.66 37.65
N GLY A 38 -41.84 -6.49 36.37
CA GLY A 38 -40.47 -6.52 35.88
C GLY A 38 -40.21 -7.65 34.87
N TYR A 39 -38.92 -7.91 34.62
CA TYR A 39 -38.53 -8.98 33.67
C TYR A 39 -38.69 -10.37 34.28
N LYS A 40 -39.24 -11.29 33.49
CA LYS A 40 -39.20 -12.74 33.86
C LYS A 40 -37.74 -13.21 33.91
N ALA A 41 -37.47 -14.19 34.80
CA ALA A 41 -36.12 -14.69 34.99
C ALA A 41 -35.57 -15.35 33.76
N ASP A 42 -36.39 -16.06 32.98
CA ASP A 42 -35.96 -16.85 31.84
C ASP A 42 -35.56 -15.99 30.63
N THR A 43 -34.40 -16.29 30.07
CA THR A 43 -33.94 -15.70 28.81
C THR A 43 -34.39 -16.61 27.66
N ILE A 44 -35.02 -16.05 26.67
CA ILE A 44 -35.66 -16.78 25.54
C ILE A 44 -34.73 -16.62 24.32
N GLY A 45 -34.23 -17.76 23.80
CA GLY A 45 -33.49 -17.78 22.53
C GLY A 45 -34.44 -17.74 21.32
N THR A 46 -33.86 -17.92 20.13
CA THR A 46 -34.60 -17.96 18.85
C THR A 46 -35.82 -18.89 18.93
N SER A 47 -36.99 -18.34 18.83
CA SER A 47 -38.23 -19.09 18.95
C SER A 47 -39.47 -18.27 18.48
N LYS A 48 -40.55 -18.96 18.22
CA LYS A 48 -41.86 -18.35 17.90
C LYS A 48 -42.88 -18.86 18.91
N PHE A 49 -43.55 -17.96 19.61
CA PHE A 49 -44.52 -18.31 20.60
C PHE A 49 -45.62 -17.27 20.68
N ARG A 50 -46.57 -17.45 21.58
CA ARG A 50 -47.64 -16.49 21.83
C ARG A 50 -47.47 -15.92 23.23
N LEU A 51 -47.60 -14.60 23.34
CA LEU A 51 -47.80 -13.93 24.61
C LEU A 51 -49.20 -14.12 25.08
N GLU A 52 -49.40 -14.15 26.36
CA GLU A 52 -50.76 -14.25 26.97
C GLU A 52 -51.61 -13.05 26.55
N HIS A 53 -52.86 -13.29 26.20
CA HIS A 53 -53.79 -12.21 25.88
C HIS A 53 -54.05 -11.38 27.12
N CYS A 54 -53.97 -10.10 27.00
CA CYS A 54 -54.22 -9.18 28.09
C CYS A 54 -55.23 -8.11 27.71
N TRP A 55 -55.95 -7.61 28.71
CA TRP A 55 -56.86 -6.47 28.59
C TRP A 55 -56.23 -5.16 29.03
N ALA A 56 -55.30 -5.21 30.01
CA ALA A 56 -54.54 -4.07 30.52
C ALA A 56 -53.15 -4.57 31.03
N TYR A 57 -52.11 -3.75 30.87
CA TYR A 57 -50.72 -4.08 31.26
C TYR A 57 -50.18 -5.34 30.60
N CYS A 58 -50.23 -5.33 29.27
CA CYS A 58 -49.74 -6.45 28.46
C CYS A 58 -48.25 -6.72 28.65
N ASP A 59 -47.93 -8.01 28.78
CA ASP A 59 -46.55 -8.46 28.73
C ASP A 59 -45.95 -8.06 27.38
N LYS A 60 -44.72 -7.54 27.39
CA LYS A 60 -44.00 -7.12 26.22
C LYS A 60 -42.77 -7.99 26.02
N LEU A 61 -42.45 -8.30 24.77
CA LEU A 61 -41.20 -8.96 24.43
C LEU A 61 -40.13 -7.90 24.19
N VAL A 62 -39.05 -7.98 24.93
CA VAL A 62 -37.88 -7.10 24.76
C VAL A 62 -36.73 -7.91 24.15
N LEU A 63 -36.26 -7.48 22.99
CA LEU A 63 -35.18 -8.13 22.24
C LEU A 63 -33.83 -7.49 22.54
N LEU A 64 -32.81 -8.31 22.58
CA LEU A 64 -31.39 -7.90 22.61
C LEU A 64 -30.67 -8.53 21.43
N ASP A 65 -30.09 -7.71 20.59
CA ASP A 65 -29.22 -8.17 19.50
C ASP A 65 -27.90 -8.69 20.07
N VAL A 66 -27.59 -9.95 19.81
CA VAL A 66 -26.36 -10.63 20.24
C VAL A 66 -25.45 -11.00 19.07
N SER A 67 -25.73 -10.46 17.90
CA SER A 67 -24.87 -10.61 16.73
C SER A 67 -23.53 -9.90 16.91
N ASP A 68 -22.56 -10.24 16.06
CA ASP A 68 -21.29 -9.54 15.98
C ASP A 68 -21.50 -8.10 15.49
N GLN A 69 -21.18 -7.12 16.32
CA GLN A 69 -21.34 -5.70 16.02
C GLN A 69 -19.99 -5.06 15.75
N ALA A 70 -19.84 -4.48 14.57
CA ALA A 70 -18.64 -3.73 14.18
C ALA A 70 -18.77 -2.27 14.61
N VAL A 71 -17.75 -1.78 15.31
CA VAL A 71 -17.66 -0.40 15.80
C VAL A 71 -16.38 0.23 15.29
N SER A 72 -16.46 1.47 14.83
CA SER A 72 -15.31 2.31 14.51
C SER A 72 -15.26 3.47 15.49
N GLU A 73 -14.17 3.55 16.25
CA GLU A 73 -13.88 4.63 17.19
C GLU A 73 -12.76 5.51 16.66
N LYS A 74 -13.14 6.67 16.15
CA LYS A 74 -12.18 7.71 15.79
C LYS A 74 -11.87 8.57 17.01
N MET A 75 -10.58 8.76 17.28
CA MET A 75 -10.13 9.60 18.37
C MET A 75 -8.91 10.41 17.96
N GLU A 76 -8.91 11.66 18.39
CA GLU A 76 -7.76 12.53 18.33
C GLU A 76 -6.97 12.39 19.65
N LEU A 77 -5.68 12.15 19.52
CA LEU A 77 -4.80 11.93 20.64
C LEU A 77 -3.60 12.87 20.55
N PHE A 78 -3.34 13.59 21.61
CA PHE A 78 -2.12 14.35 21.78
C PHE A 78 -0.96 13.41 22.17
N MET A 79 0.12 13.46 21.39
CA MET A 79 1.35 12.70 21.61
C MET A 79 2.32 13.55 22.41
N PRO A 80 2.54 13.26 23.71
CA PRO A 80 3.30 14.16 24.60
C PRO A 80 4.77 14.32 24.20
N GLN A 81 5.36 13.25 23.64
CA GLN A 81 6.78 13.24 23.26
C GLN A 81 7.04 14.11 22.02
N ASP A 82 6.15 14.05 21.03
CA ASP A 82 6.27 14.79 19.78
C ASP A 82 5.56 16.16 19.82
N LYS A 83 4.71 16.38 20.84
CA LYS A 83 3.87 17.58 21.03
C LYS A 83 2.93 17.84 19.85
N LEU A 84 2.45 16.80 19.23
CA LEU A 84 1.57 16.84 18.04
C LEU A 84 0.30 16.00 18.29
N ASN A 85 -0.77 16.35 17.59
CA ASN A 85 -2.00 15.58 17.60
C ASN A 85 -2.00 14.57 16.45
N MET A 86 -2.44 13.34 16.76
CA MET A 86 -2.69 12.30 15.77
C MET A 86 -4.13 11.83 15.84
N VAL A 87 -4.68 11.40 14.72
CA VAL A 87 -6.02 10.79 14.66
C VAL A 87 -5.87 9.29 14.42
N PHE A 88 -6.51 8.51 15.30
CA PHE A 88 -6.55 7.05 15.22
C PHE A 88 -7.95 6.58 14.94
N ASP A 89 -8.10 5.59 14.06
CA ASP A 89 -9.33 4.84 13.82
C ASP A 89 -9.19 3.42 14.34
N LEU A 90 -9.85 3.14 15.45
CA LEU A 90 -9.90 1.81 16.06
C LEU A 90 -11.14 1.07 15.56
N ARG A 91 -10.96 -0.12 15.02
CA ARG A 91 -12.06 -1.00 14.66
C ARG A 91 -12.16 -2.16 15.63
N LEU A 92 -13.35 -2.31 16.16
CA LEU A 92 -13.67 -3.38 17.10
C LEU A 92 -14.84 -4.18 16.56
N THR A 93 -14.80 -5.49 16.77
CA THR A 93 -15.99 -6.35 16.62
C THR A 93 -16.30 -6.93 17.98
N LEU A 94 -17.47 -6.62 18.47
CA LEU A 94 -17.92 -6.95 19.82
C LEU A 94 -19.17 -7.82 19.76
N ILE A 95 -19.30 -8.74 20.70
CA ILE A 95 -20.50 -9.54 20.94
C ILE A 95 -20.91 -9.37 22.40
N VAL A 96 -22.19 -9.49 22.69
CA VAL A 96 -22.65 -9.46 24.06
C VAL A 96 -22.30 -10.77 24.77
N ASN A 97 -21.71 -10.68 25.97
CA ASN A 97 -21.37 -11.84 26.75
C ASN A 97 -22.62 -12.56 27.26
N PRO A 98 -22.82 -13.86 26.91
CA PRO A 98 -24.01 -14.62 27.32
C PRO A 98 -24.28 -14.62 28.82
N THR A 99 -23.23 -14.56 29.63
CA THR A 99 -23.37 -14.58 31.10
C THR A 99 -23.81 -13.23 31.69
N LYS A 100 -23.80 -12.16 30.89
CA LYS A 100 -24.08 -10.80 31.31
C LYS A 100 -25.33 -10.18 30.65
N TYR A 101 -26.16 -10.97 29.99
CA TYR A 101 -27.43 -10.46 29.40
C TYR A 101 -28.34 -9.77 30.44
N GLU A 102 -28.39 -10.35 31.63
CA GLU A 102 -29.19 -9.80 32.73
C GLU A 102 -28.84 -8.36 33.08
N GLU A 103 -27.55 -8.04 33.06
CA GLU A 103 -27.04 -6.71 33.35
C GLU A 103 -27.56 -5.68 32.33
N LEU A 104 -27.62 -6.04 31.06
CA LEU A 104 -28.09 -5.17 29.98
C LEU A 104 -29.61 -4.94 30.12
N PHE A 105 -30.38 -6.01 30.31
CA PHE A 105 -31.86 -5.90 30.51
C PHE A 105 -32.18 -5.10 31.77
N ALA A 106 -31.43 -5.23 32.85
CA ALA A 106 -31.72 -4.54 34.11
C ALA A 106 -31.36 -3.03 34.07
N ARG A 107 -30.37 -2.63 33.25
CA ARG A 107 -29.80 -1.27 33.33
C ARG A 107 -30.09 -0.39 32.13
N ILE A 108 -30.43 -0.97 30.98
CA ILE A 108 -30.69 -0.20 29.75
C ILE A 108 -32.19 -0.23 29.48
N PRO A 109 -32.86 0.93 29.45
CA PRO A 109 -34.29 0.99 29.12
C PRO A 109 -34.48 0.54 27.67
N PRO A 110 -35.51 -0.29 27.42
CA PRO A 110 -35.86 -0.69 26.06
C PRO A 110 -36.40 0.50 25.27
N VAL A 111 -36.19 0.44 23.96
CA VAL A 111 -36.71 1.42 22.99
C VAL A 111 -37.66 0.71 22.05
N GLU A 112 -38.84 1.26 21.86
CA GLU A 112 -39.83 0.72 20.93
C GLU A 112 -39.46 1.10 19.49
N GLN A 113 -39.39 0.09 18.63
CA GLN A 113 -39.16 0.26 17.20
C GLN A 113 -40.06 -0.70 16.43
N ASN A 114 -40.93 -0.19 15.57
CA ASN A 114 -41.86 -0.98 14.76
C ASN A 114 -42.76 -1.91 15.59
N GLY A 115 -43.21 -1.49 16.77
CA GLY A 115 -44.07 -2.27 17.65
C GLY A 115 -43.36 -3.37 18.44
N VAL A 116 -42.04 -3.42 18.39
CA VAL A 116 -41.20 -4.35 19.18
C VAL A 116 -40.23 -3.54 20.04
N GLU A 117 -40.03 -3.98 21.28
CA GLU A 117 -39.08 -3.33 22.18
C GLU A 117 -37.70 -3.96 22.04
N TYR A 118 -36.67 -3.12 21.93
CA TYR A 118 -35.28 -3.51 21.80
C TYR A 118 -34.40 -2.85 22.86
N ILE A 119 -33.43 -3.58 23.36
CA ILE A 119 -32.28 -2.97 24.01
C ILE A 119 -31.36 -2.43 22.91
N ALA A 120 -31.24 -1.09 22.80
CA ALA A 120 -30.44 -0.43 21.81
C ALA A 120 -28.95 -0.75 22.05
N TRP A 121 -28.34 -1.55 21.18
CA TRP A 121 -26.94 -1.95 21.27
C TRP A 121 -25.99 -0.75 21.33
N ALA A 122 -26.24 0.26 20.50
CA ALA A 122 -25.43 1.49 20.52
C ALA A 122 -25.43 2.19 21.87
N LYS A 123 -26.58 2.19 22.58
CA LYS A 123 -26.70 2.76 23.93
C LYS A 123 -25.94 1.92 24.94
N ALA A 124 -26.02 0.58 24.81
CA ALA A 124 -25.24 -0.34 25.64
C ALA A 124 -23.74 -0.10 25.49
N TYR A 125 -23.27 -0.01 24.26
CA TYR A 125 -21.88 0.28 23.93
C TYR A 125 -21.42 1.63 24.51
N GLN A 126 -22.16 2.70 24.27
CA GLN A 126 -21.83 4.03 24.78
C GLN A 126 -21.76 4.06 26.32
N THR A 127 -22.63 3.31 26.97
CA THR A 127 -22.71 3.31 28.45
C THR A 127 -21.58 2.52 29.08
N TYR A 128 -21.21 1.37 28.52
CA TYR A 128 -20.30 0.43 29.19
C TYR A 128 -18.92 0.34 28.57
N ALA A 129 -18.81 0.42 27.23
CA ALA A 129 -17.56 0.09 26.56
C ALA A 129 -16.80 1.30 26.00
N GLN A 130 -17.51 2.29 25.46
CA GLN A 130 -16.89 3.39 24.72
C GLN A 130 -15.83 4.15 25.52
N GLN A 131 -16.12 4.48 26.77
CA GLN A 131 -15.19 5.23 27.63
C GLN A 131 -13.97 4.39 27.97
N ILE A 132 -14.15 3.10 28.21
CA ILE A 132 -13.05 2.17 28.52
C ILE A 132 -12.15 2.02 27.30
N VAL A 133 -12.73 1.81 26.12
CA VAL A 133 -11.97 1.71 24.86
C VAL A 133 -11.13 2.97 24.63
N ARG A 134 -11.75 4.14 24.76
CA ARG A 134 -11.05 5.43 24.57
C ARG A 134 -9.98 5.69 25.61
N ALA A 135 -10.23 5.36 26.86
CA ALA A 135 -9.28 5.58 27.94
C ALA A 135 -8.04 4.68 27.80
N GLU A 136 -8.26 3.38 27.62
CA GLU A 136 -7.20 2.39 27.45
C GLU A 136 -6.37 2.65 26.19
N ALA A 137 -7.02 2.95 25.06
CA ALA A 137 -6.32 3.28 23.84
C ALA A 137 -5.49 4.55 23.98
N ARG A 138 -6.03 5.59 24.63
CA ARG A 138 -5.31 6.84 24.89
C ARG A 138 -4.10 6.62 25.78
N GLU A 139 -4.29 5.92 26.90
CA GLU A 139 -3.21 5.63 27.84
C GLU A 139 -2.08 4.85 27.19
N PHE A 140 -2.43 3.81 26.43
CA PHE A 140 -1.45 2.97 25.75
C PHE A 140 -0.70 3.72 24.65
N LEU A 141 -1.43 4.36 23.71
CA LEU A 141 -0.83 5.00 22.55
C LEU A 141 -0.02 6.27 22.91
N SER A 142 -0.40 7.00 23.96
CA SER A 142 0.36 8.19 24.40
C SER A 142 1.77 7.88 24.92
N GLY A 143 2.06 6.62 25.19
CA GLY A 143 3.40 6.17 25.61
C GLY A 143 4.43 6.07 24.50
N PHE A 144 4.01 6.15 23.23
CA PHE A 144 4.88 5.99 22.06
C PHE A 144 5.12 7.32 21.36
N THR A 145 6.21 7.38 20.59
CA THR A 145 6.45 8.45 19.60
C THR A 145 5.76 8.15 18.29
N ILE A 146 5.55 9.18 17.46
CA ILE A 146 5.00 9.03 16.10
C ILE A 146 5.88 8.12 15.25
N ALA A 147 7.21 8.23 15.40
CA ALA A 147 8.17 7.40 14.68
C ALA A 147 8.10 5.93 15.09
N GLU A 148 7.93 5.63 16.38
CA GLU A 148 7.76 4.26 16.88
C GLU A 148 6.46 3.64 16.38
N ILE A 149 5.35 4.40 16.37
CA ILE A 149 4.07 3.95 15.85
C ILE A 149 4.18 3.63 14.35
N ALA A 150 4.91 4.44 13.58
CA ALA A 150 5.11 4.22 12.16
C ALA A 150 5.98 2.98 11.88
N SER A 151 7.06 2.79 12.64
CA SER A 151 8.02 1.70 12.41
C SER A 151 7.60 0.35 12.99
N SER A 152 6.85 0.35 14.10
CA SER A 152 6.49 -0.85 14.86
C SER A 152 4.99 -1.08 14.95
N ARG A 153 4.24 -0.65 13.93
CA ARG A 153 2.78 -0.66 13.91
C ARG A 153 2.17 -2.02 14.25
N GLU A 154 2.73 -3.10 13.73
CA GLU A 154 2.22 -4.46 13.95
C GLU A 154 2.35 -4.88 15.44
N ALA A 155 3.50 -4.65 16.04
CA ALA A 155 3.73 -4.98 17.44
C ALA A 155 2.85 -4.14 18.38
N ILE A 156 2.72 -2.85 18.11
CA ILE A 156 1.87 -1.93 18.87
C ILE A 156 0.39 -2.34 18.73
N ASN A 157 -0.07 -2.67 17.53
CA ASN A 157 -1.43 -3.15 17.31
C ASN A 157 -1.73 -4.45 18.07
N ALA A 158 -0.80 -5.41 18.10
CA ALA A 158 -0.96 -6.66 18.83
C ALA A 158 -1.06 -6.41 20.34
N GLN A 159 -0.21 -5.54 20.90
CA GLN A 159 -0.25 -5.20 22.34
C GLN A 159 -1.52 -4.44 22.70
N LEU A 160 -1.93 -3.46 21.87
CA LEU A 160 -3.18 -2.71 22.06
C LEU A 160 -4.39 -3.65 22.01
N SER A 161 -4.43 -4.57 21.05
CA SER A 161 -5.49 -5.56 20.92
C SER A 161 -5.60 -6.44 22.16
N THR A 162 -4.49 -6.93 22.68
CA THR A 162 -4.46 -7.74 23.92
C THR A 162 -5.00 -6.93 25.10
N ARG A 163 -4.49 -5.72 25.30
CA ARG A 163 -4.88 -4.86 26.42
C ARG A 163 -6.36 -4.49 26.38
N LEU A 164 -6.86 -4.07 25.21
CA LEU A 164 -8.28 -3.75 25.02
C LEU A 164 -9.17 -4.98 25.22
N THR A 165 -8.75 -6.13 24.72
CA THR A 165 -9.51 -7.39 24.90
C THR A 165 -9.66 -7.75 26.37
N GLU A 166 -8.59 -7.66 27.14
CA GLU A 166 -8.62 -7.92 28.57
C GLU A 166 -9.52 -6.92 29.35
N SER A 167 -9.34 -5.63 29.07
CA SER A 167 -10.13 -4.58 29.74
C SER A 167 -11.61 -4.68 29.42
N ILE A 168 -11.98 -4.86 28.16
CA ILE A 168 -13.38 -4.95 27.72
C ILE A 168 -14.04 -6.21 28.29
N ASN A 169 -13.42 -7.38 28.15
CA ASN A 169 -13.98 -8.64 28.64
C ASN A 169 -14.18 -8.65 30.16
N LYS A 170 -13.28 -7.99 30.90
CA LYS A 170 -13.34 -7.94 32.37
C LYS A 170 -14.32 -6.92 32.89
N GLN A 171 -14.38 -5.72 32.33
CA GLN A 171 -15.08 -4.58 32.89
C GLN A 171 -16.44 -4.32 32.24
N THR A 172 -16.74 -4.92 31.08
CA THR A 172 -17.97 -4.65 30.34
C THR A 172 -18.81 -5.91 30.14
N PRO A 173 -20.09 -5.78 29.76
CA PRO A 173 -20.91 -6.91 29.35
C PRO A 173 -20.61 -7.42 27.93
N PHE A 174 -19.57 -6.94 27.28
CA PHE A 174 -19.17 -7.35 25.95
C PHE A 174 -17.96 -8.30 25.95
N GLN A 175 -17.85 -9.08 24.89
CA GLN A 175 -16.66 -9.85 24.55
C GLN A 175 -16.09 -9.36 23.22
N VAL A 176 -14.79 -9.28 23.16
CA VAL A 176 -14.06 -8.87 21.96
C VAL A 176 -13.87 -10.06 21.04
N ARG A 177 -14.29 -9.92 19.78
CA ARG A 177 -13.97 -10.84 18.69
C ARG A 177 -12.75 -10.38 17.91
N TYR A 178 -12.69 -9.07 17.67
CA TYR A 178 -11.59 -8.44 16.95
C TYR A 178 -11.36 -7.03 17.48
N VAL A 179 -10.09 -6.64 17.59
CA VAL A 179 -9.66 -5.25 17.78
C VAL A 179 -8.46 -5.01 16.88
N GLY A 180 -8.48 -3.90 16.20
CA GLY A 180 -7.36 -3.49 15.36
C GLY A 180 -7.31 -2.01 15.10
N LEU A 181 -6.10 -1.50 14.94
CA LEU A 181 -5.83 -0.13 14.52
C LEU A 181 -5.95 -0.08 12.98
N ALA A 182 -7.06 0.48 12.49
CA ALA A 182 -7.39 0.47 11.07
C ALA A 182 -6.64 1.55 10.30
N ASP A 183 -6.71 2.79 10.77
CA ASP A 183 -6.10 3.94 10.11
C ASP A 183 -5.41 4.85 11.13
N ILE A 184 -4.34 5.49 10.67
CA ILE A 184 -3.56 6.45 11.45
C ILE A 184 -3.34 7.66 10.55
N GLN A 185 -3.89 8.81 10.96
CA GLN A 185 -3.69 10.06 10.25
C GLN A 185 -2.59 10.86 10.94
N TYR A 186 -1.47 10.99 10.24
CA TYR A 186 -0.34 11.77 10.71
C TYR A 186 -0.59 13.27 10.55
N PRO A 187 -0.04 14.10 11.44
CA PRO A 187 -0.06 15.54 11.27
C PRO A 187 0.58 15.97 9.94
N ALA A 188 0.03 17.00 9.30
CA ALA A 188 0.51 17.46 7.99
C ALA A 188 2.02 17.80 7.99
N ILE A 189 2.53 18.36 9.08
CA ILE A 189 3.95 18.68 9.24
C ILE A 189 4.87 17.45 9.17
N ILE A 190 4.39 16.28 9.66
CA ILE A 190 5.15 15.02 9.60
C ILE A 190 5.13 14.47 8.19
N VAL A 191 3.96 14.52 7.52
CA VAL A 191 3.82 14.07 6.13
C VAL A 191 4.72 14.90 5.22
N GLU A 192 4.68 16.23 5.33
CA GLU A 192 5.53 17.14 4.56
C GLU A 192 7.03 16.92 4.82
N ALA A 193 7.41 16.70 6.09
CA ALA A 193 8.79 16.40 6.44
C ALA A 193 9.27 15.08 5.83
N GLN A 194 8.41 14.06 5.79
CA GLN A 194 8.72 12.76 5.17
C GLN A 194 8.82 12.87 3.65
N GLU A 195 7.92 13.62 3.01
CA GLU A 195 7.97 13.90 1.56
C GLU A 195 9.25 14.63 1.19
N ASN A 196 9.60 15.70 1.91
CA ASN A 196 10.84 16.44 1.71
C ASN A 196 12.11 15.59 1.96
N ALA A 197 12.06 14.66 2.92
CA ALA A 197 13.16 13.74 3.17
C ALA A 197 13.27 12.67 2.06
N ALA A 198 12.16 12.20 1.54
CA ALA A 198 12.13 11.26 0.41
C ALA A 198 12.68 11.92 -0.86
N GLN A 199 12.24 13.14 -1.18
CA GLN A 199 12.75 13.91 -2.32
C GLN A 199 14.26 14.11 -2.25
N ARG A 200 14.77 14.54 -1.09
CA ARG A 200 16.22 14.70 -0.91
C ARG A 200 17.01 13.41 -1.09
N ARG A 201 16.47 12.28 -0.64
CA ARG A 201 17.12 10.98 -0.87
C ARG A 201 17.15 10.63 -2.35
N GLU A 202 16.07 10.90 -3.05
CA GLU A 202 15.96 10.65 -4.48
C GLU A 202 16.92 11.55 -5.28
N GLU A 203 17.03 12.84 -4.92
CA GLU A 203 18.00 13.78 -5.51
C GLU A 203 19.43 13.28 -5.32
N VAL A 204 19.80 12.86 -4.10
CA VAL A 204 21.13 12.31 -3.82
C VAL A 204 21.41 11.06 -4.65
N GLN A 205 20.45 10.15 -4.76
CA GLN A 205 20.60 8.95 -5.60
C GLN A 205 20.76 9.29 -7.09
N GLN A 206 20.03 10.29 -7.57
CA GLN A 206 20.17 10.77 -8.95
C GLN A 206 21.54 11.40 -9.19
N GLU A 207 22.04 12.23 -8.26
CA GLU A 207 23.37 12.80 -8.34
C GLU A 207 24.47 11.73 -8.32
N GLU A 208 24.36 10.75 -7.43
CA GLU A 208 25.31 9.61 -7.38
C GLU A 208 25.30 8.80 -8.69
N ALA A 209 24.11 8.51 -9.24
CA ALA A 209 23.99 7.84 -10.53
C ALA A 209 24.58 8.66 -11.68
N GLN A 210 24.37 9.98 -11.71
CA GLN A 210 24.96 10.86 -12.71
C GLN A 210 26.50 10.92 -12.59
N LEU A 211 27.03 10.96 -11.36
CA LEU A 211 28.48 10.91 -11.12
C LEU A 211 29.06 9.57 -11.61
N GLU A 212 28.40 8.47 -11.38
CA GLU A 212 28.84 7.17 -11.86
C GLU A 212 28.84 7.09 -13.40
N ILE A 213 27.76 7.56 -14.03
CA ILE A 213 27.69 7.65 -15.50
C ILE A 213 28.80 8.54 -16.05
N SER A 214 29.09 9.68 -15.42
CA SER A 214 30.12 10.62 -15.87
C SER A 214 31.52 10.03 -15.70
N LYS A 215 31.78 9.28 -14.63
CA LYS A 215 33.06 8.53 -14.44
C LYS A 215 33.26 7.48 -15.55
N VAL A 216 32.25 6.67 -15.80
CA VAL A 216 32.31 5.65 -16.87
C VAL A 216 32.47 6.29 -18.23
N ALA A 217 31.83 7.43 -18.50
CA ALA A 217 32.01 8.16 -19.75
C ALA A 217 33.44 8.73 -19.89
N LEU A 218 34.03 9.23 -18.80
CA LEU A 218 35.39 9.72 -18.78
C LEU A 218 36.41 8.58 -19.01
N GLU A 219 36.21 7.43 -18.33
CA GLU A 219 37.05 6.25 -18.53
C GLU A 219 37.03 5.75 -19.99
N ARG A 220 35.81 5.69 -20.58
CA ARG A 220 35.68 5.35 -22.02
C ARG A 220 36.47 6.31 -22.91
N LYS A 221 36.34 7.62 -22.70
CA LYS A 221 37.09 8.62 -23.47
C LYS A 221 38.61 8.44 -23.30
N LEU A 222 39.07 8.15 -22.09
CA LEU A 222 40.49 7.88 -21.86
C LEU A 222 40.98 6.62 -22.60
N GLN A 223 40.16 5.56 -22.57
CA GLN A 223 40.46 4.33 -23.32
C GLN A 223 40.46 4.56 -24.82
N GLU A 224 39.50 5.30 -25.35
CA GLU A 224 39.43 5.68 -26.76
C GLU A 224 40.65 6.49 -27.17
N GLN A 225 41.08 7.48 -26.38
CA GLN A 225 42.27 8.26 -26.66
C GLN A 225 43.55 7.42 -26.60
N GLN A 226 43.64 6.49 -25.66
CA GLN A 226 44.77 5.58 -25.59
C GLN A 226 44.84 4.63 -26.80
N LEU A 227 43.67 4.11 -27.20
CA LEU A 227 43.56 3.26 -28.38
C LEU A 227 43.94 4.05 -29.64
N GLN A 228 43.42 5.25 -29.80
CA GLN A 228 43.72 6.12 -30.92
C GLN A 228 45.24 6.43 -31.00
N ARG A 229 45.86 6.76 -29.89
CA ARG A 229 47.34 6.95 -29.85
C ARG A 229 48.08 5.71 -30.26
N ARG A 230 47.67 4.50 -29.85
CA ARG A 230 48.27 3.24 -30.28
C ARG A 230 48.16 3.05 -31.79
N ILE A 231 46.97 3.28 -32.32
CA ILE A 231 46.71 3.18 -33.79
C ILE A 231 47.62 4.16 -34.54
N ASP A 232 47.71 5.41 -34.08
CA ASP A 232 48.53 6.44 -34.73
C ASP A 232 50.01 6.07 -34.68
N VAL A 233 50.54 5.53 -33.57
CA VAL A 233 51.92 5.05 -33.43
C VAL A 233 52.15 3.84 -34.34
N GLU A 234 51.29 2.86 -34.36
CA GLU A 234 51.38 1.67 -35.20
C GLU A 234 51.39 2.07 -36.70
N ARG A 235 50.47 3.01 -37.06
CA ARG A 235 50.43 3.54 -38.43
C ARG A 235 51.76 4.23 -38.81
N ALA A 236 52.26 5.10 -37.94
CA ALA A 236 53.54 5.77 -38.20
C ALA A 236 54.73 4.79 -38.29
N GLN A 237 54.74 3.75 -37.48
CA GLN A 237 55.74 2.68 -37.55
C GLN A 237 55.60 1.87 -38.86
N ALA A 238 54.39 1.52 -39.24
CA ALA A 238 54.14 0.82 -40.50
C ALA A 238 54.56 1.67 -41.70
N GLU A 239 54.22 2.96 -41.73
CA GLU A 239 54.67 3.89 -42.78
C GLU A 239 56.19 4.04 -42.83
N ALA A 240 56.88 4.15 -41.67
CA ALA A 240 58.32 4.20 -41.59
C ALA A 240 58.98 2.89 -42.09
N GLU A 241 58.36 1.74 -41.76
CA GLU A 241 58.87 0.45 -42.24
C GLU A 241 58.66 0.29 -43.76
N VAL A 242 57.51 0.70 -44.27
CA VAL A 242 57.25 0.73 -45.72
C VAL A 242 58.24 1.65 -46.42
N ALA A 243 58.50 2.85 -45.89
CA ALA A 243 59.51 3.76 -46.46
C ALA A 243 60.96 3.17 -46.43
N ARG A 244 61.32 2.48 -45.32
CA ARG A 244 62.58 1.78 -45.19
C ARG A 244 62.74 0.66 -46.24
N ILE A 245 61.67 -0.16 -46.43
CA ILE A 245 61.71 -1.24 -47.43
C ILE A 245 61.79 -0.65 -48.85
N GLN A 246 61.02 0.40 -49.14
CA GLN A 246 61.07 1.09 -50.42
C GLN A 246 62.43 1.69 -50.69
N SER A 247 63.02 2.39 -49.72
CA SER A 247 64.34 2.98 -49.85
C SER A 247 65.48 1.94 -50.07
N ALA A 248 65.31 0.78 -49.38
CA ALA A 248 66.26 -0.33 -49.53
C ALA A 248 66.12 -1.04 -50.90
N SER A 249 64.93 -1.03 -51.49
CA SER A 249 64.62 -1.63 -52.79
C SER A 249 64.95 -0.69 -53.99
N LEU A 250 65.04 0.63 -53.74
CA LEU A 250 65.35 1.63 -54.74
C LEU A 250 66.89 1.70 -55.01
N THR A 251 67.37 0.71 -55.71
CA THR A 251 68.74 0.80 -56.21
C THR A 251 68.82 1.82 -57.37
N PRO A 252 69.97 2.53 -57.53
CA PRO A 252 70.12 3.46 -58.66
C PRO A 252 69.79 2.85 -60.03
N GLN A 253 70.04 1.54 -60.17
CA GLN A 253 69.74 0.79 -61.38
C GLN A 253 68.17 0.61 -61.57
N TYR A 254 67.46 0.35 -60.51
CA TYR A 254 65.93 0.25 -60.52
C TYR A 254 65.29 1.57 -60.82
N ILE A 255 65.80 2.68 -60.27
CA ILE A 255 65.29 4.03 -60.55
C ILE A 255 65.49 4.35 -62.04
N ARG A 256 66.66 4.08 -62.55
CA ARG A 256 66.93 4.29 -63.97
C ARG A 256 66.09 3.42 -64.93
N TYR A 257 65.80 2.18 -64.53
CA TYR A 257 64.93 1.29 -65.29
C TYR A 257 63.43 1.83 -65.26
N ARG A 258 62.95 2.30 -64.15
CA ARG A 258 61.65 2.88 -64.05
C ARG A 258 61.50 4.22 -64.79
N GLU A 259 62.55 5.04 -64.79
CA GLU A 259 62.59 6.28 -65.59
C GLU A 259 62.50 5.94 -67.08
N LEU A 260 63.21 4.97 -67.54
CA LEU A 260 63.15 4.50 -68.90
C LEU A 260 61.78 3.94 -69.30
N GLN A 261 61.16 3.20 -68.39
CA GLN A 261 59.82 2.65 -68.61
C GLN A 261 58.72 3.75 -68.66
N ILE A 262 58.84 4.76 -67.83
CA ILE A 262 57.92 5.92 -67.85
C ILE A 262 58.17 6.74 -69.14
N LEU A 263 59.43 6.94 -69.54
CA LEU A 263 59.75 7.64 -70.77
C LEU A 263 59.25 6.86 -72.01
N GLU A 264 59.27 5.53 -71.98
CA GLU A 264 58.79 4.68 -73.07
C GLU A 264 57.20 4.81 -73.13
N GLN A 265 56.58 4.79 -71.98
CA GLN A 265 55.14 5.03 -71.92
C GLN A 265 54.72 6.44 -72.37
N LEU A 266 55.52 7.45 -72.05
CA LEU A 266 55.29 8.82 -72.51
C LEU A 266 55.54 8.96 -74.02
N ALA A 267 56.57 8.27 -74.56
CA ALA A 267 56.83 8.27 -75.97
C ALA A 267 55.83 7.58 -76.84
N THR A 268 55.06 6.62 -76.28
CA THR A 268 53.97 5.88 -76.93
C THR A 268 52.57 6.52 -76.71
N SER A 269 52.44 7.52 -75.85
CA SER A 269 51.21 8.22 -75.60
C SER A 269 50.98 9.37 -76.57
N ASP A 270 49.76 9.46 -77.19
CA ASP A 270 49.34 10.54 -78.05
C ASP A 270 49.21 11.92 -77.45
N ASN A 271 49.37 12.03 -76.15
CA ASN A 271 49.29 13.28 -75.38
C ASN A 271 50.67 13.97 -75.34
N LYS A 272 50.75 15.21 -75.79
CA LYS A 272 51.92 16.08 -75.59
C LYS A 272 52.10 16.39 -74.11
N VAL A 273 52.93 15.67 -73.43
CA VAL A 273 53.27 15.88 -72.05
C VAL A 273 54.41 16.91 -71.97
N PHE A 274 54.20 17.99 -71.20
CA PHE A 274 55.24 18.97 -70.89
C PHE A 274 56.22 18.31 -69.89
N VAL A 275 57.40 17.98 -70.34
CA VAL A 275 58.42 17.44 -69.48
C VAL A 275 59.15 18.61 -68.80
N PRO A 276 59.20 18.71 -67.45
CA PRO A 276 60.00 19.74 -66.75
C PRO A 276 61.45 19.70 -67.17
N SER A 277 62.10 20.85 -67.31
CA SER A 277 63.49 20.96 -67.71
C SER A 277 64.50 20.14 -66.83
N SER A 278 64.14 19.90 -65.59
CA SER A 278 64.91 19.04 -64.70
C SER A 278 64.91 17.55 -65.08
N MET A 279 63.99 17.07 -65.91
CA MET A 279 63.97 15.72 -66.47
C MET A 279 64.75 15.63 -67.78
N LEU A 280 64.99 16.73 -68.45
CA LEU A 280 65.79 16.79 -69.71
C LEU A 280 67.29 16.69 -69.42
N ASP A 281 67.70 16.98 -68.21
CA ASP A 281 69.10 16.81 -67.79
C ASP A 281 69.48 15.34 -67.53
N SER A 282 68.51 14.43 -67.47
CA SER A 282 68.79 12.99 -67.39
C SER A 282 69.36 12.48 -68.74
N VAL A 283 70.29 11.55 -68.66
CA VAL A 283 70.89 10.94 -69.86
C VAL A 283 69.81 10.34 -70.78
N ALA A 284 68.68 9.88 -70.30
CA ALA A 284 67.57 9.33 -71.06
C ALA A 284 66.77 10.41 -71.83
N GLY A 285 66.60 11.60 -71.25
CA GLY A 285 65.96 12.74 -71.90
C GLY A 285 66.80 13.33 -73.02
N GLN A 286 68.09 13.41 -72.85
CA GLN A 286 69.01 13.87 -73.89
C GLN A 286 69.08 12.92 -75.09
N VAL A 287 69.02 11.60 -74.86
CA VAL A 287 69.04 10.59 -75.93
C VAL A 287 67.74 10.63 -76.81
N GLN A 288 66.58 10.91 -76.24
CA GLN A 288 65.37 10.99 -77.05
C GLN A 288 65.21 12.26 -77.84
N LEU A 289 65.72 13.41 -77.34
CA LEU A 289 65.69 14.66 -78.10
C LEU A 289 66.78 14.76 -79.18
N GLY A 290 67.77 13.91 -79.14
CA GLY A 290 68.84 13.82 -80.21
C GLY A 290 68.49 12.99 -81.38
N ARG A 291 67.24 12.43 -81.45
CA ARG A 291 66.76 11.59 -82.59
C ARG A 291 65.62 12.21 -83.43
N GLN A 292 65.58 13.53 -83.56
CA GLN A 292 64.79 14.20 -84.59
C GLN A 292 65.70 14.74 -85.67
#